data_2a213eb6f3b455a4edff74fe73d1585a
#
_entry.id   2a213eb6f3b455a4edff74fe73d1585a
#
_cell.length_a   1.000
_cell.length_b   1.000
_cell.length_c   1.000
_cell.angle_alpha   90.00
_cell.angle_beta   90.00
_cell.angle_gamma   90.00
#
_symmetry.space_group_name_H-M   'P 1'
#
loop_
_entity.id
_entity.type
_entity.pdbx_description
1 polymer ?
#
loop_
_entity_poly.entity_id
_entity_poly.type
_entity_poly.pdbx_seq_one_letter_code
_entity_poly.pdbx_strand_id
1 'polypeptide(L)'
;MERLAGTIMLSSGFNRILIALIAGAIGALALPPVGFFASLFVSFTLLVWLIDGTTGSPDGGLLSRTFKVFLLGWIFGLGYFVAGLWWLGNALLLEADEFAWALPLAILGLPAFLALFYGLAVMMANSLWSDGWGRIAALSASFGLAEWLRSFVATGFPWNAVGYGLMPVPLMMQTSNLIGIFGMSMLAVFIFSSPALLGTRRGMVSGLSLAFLLLAGHVGYGLYRMHQPLPEIADVTTIRIVQPGIDQSRKMLNADRVEIFQEHLRLSALPPSPGKKRPDIIVWPETSVPFILTQNPDALEEIAKTLDDGQILLTGAVRMEDAGAGHPPRYYNSVYAVDGQGQIIGATDKVHLVPFGEYVPFEDVLHRLGIENLISLPGGFSPALSRTPITLPSGKKLYSFICYEIIFPDDVPADIASSEAILNVTNDGWFGDTPGPYQHFQQARVRAVETGLPVIRAANTGISAMIDPLGGIEAGLDYGQTGIIDTTLSGAAIDALNGEARKTNFWLFFITMFAVALISRHGLAGRKN
;
A
#
# COMPACT_ATOMS: atom_id res chain seq x y z
N MET A 1 5.20 -20.85 -29.20
CA MET A 1 5.97 -20.13 -28.16
C MET A 1 7.40 -19.86 -28.56
N GLU A 2 8.19 -20.87 -29.05
CA GLU A 2 9.61 -20.69 -29.43
C GLU A 2 9.85 -19.60 -30.49
N ARG A 3 9.03 -19.56 -31.56
CA ARG A 3 9.15 -18.51 -32.59
C ARG A 3 8.93 -17.11 -32.01
N LEU A 4 7.89 -16.98 -31.17
CA LEU A 4 7.58 -15.71 -30.52
C LEU A 4 8.73 -15.28 -29.58
N ALA A 5 9.19 -16.21 -28.74
CA ALA A 5 10.33 -15.96 -27.86
C ALA A 5 11.58 -15.52 -28.66
N GLY A 6 11.91 -16.22 -29.76
CA GLY A 6 13.01 -15.85 -30.64
C GLY A 6 12.85 -14.44 -31.22
N THR A 7 11.65 -14.05 -31.67
CA THR A 7 11.38 -12.71 -32.18
C THR A 7 11.61 -11.63 -31.10
N ILE A 8 11.14 -11.87 -29.86
CA ILE A 8 11.32 -10.93 -28.74
C ILE A 8 12.79 -10.84 -28.33
N MET A 9 13.47 -12.00 -28.18
CA MET A 9 14.90 -12.05 -27.83
C MET A 9 15.81 -11.32 -28.85
N LEU A 10 15.46 -11.41 -30.15
CA LEU A 10 16.20 -10.79 -31.23
C LEU A 10 15.81 -9.32 -31.47
N SER A 11 14.80 -8.80 -30.77
CA SER A 11 14.41 -7.39 -30.88
C SER A 11 15.56 -6.48 -30.46
N SER A 12 15.71 -5.33 -31.13
CA SER A 12 16.77 -4.37 -30.88
C SER A 12 16.29 -2.94 -31.01
N GLY A 13 17.11 -1.98 -30.57
CA GLY A 13 16.83 -0.56 -30.70
C GLY A 13 15.46 -0.19 -30.13
N PHE A 14 14.72 0.64 -30.88
CA PHE A 14 13.42 1.20 -30.46
C PHE A 14 12.37 0.11 -30.17
N ASN A 15 12.31 -0.95 -30.98
CA ASN A 15 11.34 -2.04 -30.77
C ASN A 15 11.51 -2.72 -29.41
N ARG A 16 12.75 -2.92 -28.97
CA ARG A 16 13.06 -3.51 -27.67
C ARG A 16 12.62 -2.61 -26.51
N ILE A 17 12.87 -1.30 -26.63
CA ILE A 17 12.43 -0.30 -25.67
C ILE A 17 10.90 -0.30 -25.56
N LEU A 18 10.22 -0.27 -26.70
CA LEU A 18 8.76 -0.25 -26.76
C LEU A 18 8.15 -1.51 -26.15
N ILE A 19 8.70 -2.69 -26.45
CA ILE A 19 8.22 -3.96 -25.86
C ILE A 19 8.41 -3.95 -24.34
N ALA A 20 9.54 -3.49 -23.83
CA ALA A 20 9.81 -3.40 -22.40
C ALA A 20 8.84 -2.46 -21.68
N LEU A 21 8.60 -1.29 -22.26
CA LEU A 21 7.67 -0.27 -21.73
C LEU A 21 6.23 -0.82 -21.68
N ILE A 22 5.77 -1.40 -22.80
CA ILE A 22 4.43 -1.99 -22.91
C ILE A 22 4.29 -3.19 -21.97
N ALA A 23 5.32 -4.05 -21.88
CA ALA A 23 5.29 -5.19 -20.96
C ALA A 23 5.12 -4.73 -19.49
N GLY A 24 5.82 -3.66 -19.08
CA GLY A 24 5.62 -3.05 -17.76
C GLY A 24 4.19 -2.52 -17.59
N ALA A 25 3.70 -1.74 -18.55
CA ALA A 25 2.35 -1.16 -18.50
C ALA A 25 1.24 -2.23 -18.43
N ILE A 26 1.38 -3.32 -19.17
CA ILE A 26 0.46 -4.48 -19.11
C ILE A 26 0.45 -5.07 -17.69
N GLY A 27 1.59 -5.11 -17.00
CA GLY A 27 1.67 -5.60 -15.63
C GLY A 27 0.81 -4.80 -14.65
N ALA A 28 0.65 -3.50 -14.86
CA ALA A 28 -0.18 -2.64 -14.01
C ALA A 28 -1.68 -2.97 -14.09
N LEU A 29 -2.15 -3.67 -15.14
CA LEU A 29 -3.54 -4.12 -15.24
C LEU A 29 -3.92 -5.16 -14.18
N ALA A 30 -2.93 -5.77 -13.50
CA ALA A 30 -3.18 -6.66 -12.37
C ALA A 30 -3.59 -5.93 -11.09
N LEU A 31 -3.39 -4.61 -11.04
CA LEU A 31 -3.70 -3.78 -9.87
C LEU A 31 -5.17 -3.33 -9.90
N PRO A 32 -5.77 -3.01 -8.73
CA PRO A 32 -7.10 -2.40 -8.67
C PRO A 32 -7.18 -1.07 -9.46
N PRO A 33 -8.37 -0.74 -9.97
CA PRO A 33 -9.63 -1.48 -9.92
C PRO A 33 -9.75 -2.59 -10.99
N VAL A 34 -8.81 -2.68 -11.93
CA VAL A 34 -8.86 -3.63 -13.06
C VAL A 34 -8.72 -5.07 -12.55
N GLY A 35 -7.73 -5.36 -11.70
CA GLY A 35 -7.54 -6.65 -11.04
C GLY A 35 -7.29 -7.83 -12.00
N PHE A 36 -6.86 -7.58 -13.25
CA PHE A 36 -6.61 -8.62 -14.24
C PHE A 36 -5.24 -9.26 -14.02
N PHE A 37 -5.13 -10.09 -12.99
CA PHE A 37 -3.87 -10.74 -12.58
C PHE A 37 -3.17 -11.51 -13.71
N ALA A 38 -3.94 -12.06 -14.68
CA ALA A 38 -3.37 -12.81 -15.80
C ALA A 38 -2.46 -11.97 -16.70
N SER A 39 -2.57 -10.64 -16.67
CA SER A 39 -1.69 -9.72 -17.39
C SER A 39 -0.21 -9.86 -16.97
N LEU A 40 0.04 -10.24 -15.72
CA LEU A 40 1.40 -10.46 -15.20
C LEU A 40 2.10 -11.66 -15.88
N PHE A 41 1.37 -12.69 -16.32
CA PHE A 41 1.97 -13.76 -17.11
C PHE A 41 2.56 -13.25 -18.44
N VAL A 42 1.87 -12.32 -19.10
CA VAL A 42 2.39 -11.69 -20.32
C VAL A 42 3.56 -10.77 -19.99
N SER A 43 3.37 -9.89 -19.00
CA SER A 43 4.34 -8.89 -18.57
C SER A 43 5.71 -9.51 -18.23
N PHE A 44 5.73 -10.46 -17.29
CA PHE A 44 6.97 -11.08 -16.81
C PHE A 44 7.55 -12.09 -17.80
N THR A 45 6.75 -12.78 -18.59
CA THR A 45 7.24 -13.63 -19.70
C THR A 45 8.02 -12.79 -20.71
N LEU A 46 7.50 -11.65 -21.13
CA LEU A 46 8.17 -10.74 -22.04
C LEU A 46 9.47 -10.20 -21.42
N LEU A 47 9.44 -9.80 -20.14
CA LEU A 47 10.62 -9.33 -19.42
C LEU A 47 11.75 -10.39 -19.44
N VAL A 48 11.44 -11.66 -19.12
CA VAL A 48 12.45 -12.75 -19.14
C VAL A 48 13.04 -12.92 -20.54
N TRP A 49 12.21 -12.96 -21.60
CA TRP A 49 12.72 -13.09 -22.98
C TRP A 49 13.56 -11.89 -23.42
N LEU A 50 13.20 -10.69 -23.00
CA LEU A 50 14.00 -9.50 -23.24
C LEU A 50 15.37 -9.57 -22.55
N ILE A 51 15.44 -10.08 -21.31
CA ILE A 51 16.70 -10.28 -20.58
C ILE A 51 17.53 -11.36 -21.30
N ASP A 52 16.93 -12.49 -21.69
CA ASP A 52 17.60 -13.56 -22.44
C ASP A 52 18.28 -13.02 -23.72
N GLY A 53 17.59 -12.14 -24.44
CA GLY A 53 18.15 -11.51 -25.64
C GLY A 53 19.27 -10.48 -25.36
N THR A 54 19.39 -9.96 -24.12
CA THR A 54 20.43 -8.98 -23.75
C THR A 54 21.75 -9.66 -23.42
N THR A 55 21.71 -10.84 -22.84
CA THR A 55 22.90 -11.59 -22.41
C THR A 55 23.73 -12.15 -23.57
N GLY A 56 23.17 -12.21 -24.78
CA GLY A 56 23.81 -12.77 -25.96
C GLY A 56 24.75 -11.85 -26.76
N SER A 57 24.87 -10.55 -26.41
CA SER A 57 25.71 -9.60 -27.19
C SER A 57 27.19 -9.70 -26.81
N PRO A 58 28.09 -10.14 -27.71
CA PRO A 58 29.54 -10.32 -27.43
C PRO A 58 30.31 -8.99 -27.30
N ASP A 59 29.79 -7.90 -27.89
CA ASP A 59 30.60 -6.73 -28.27
C ASP A 59 30.69 -5.61 -27.23
N GLY A 60 30.40 -5.87 -25.96
CA GLY A 60 30.48 -4.86 -24.91
C GLY A 60 31.29 -5.33 -23.70
N GLY A 61 32.09 -4.46 -23.12
CA GLY A 61 32.71 -4.70 -21.81
C GLY A 61 31.63 -4.93 -20.72
N LEU A 62 32.04 -5.52 -19.59
CA LEU A 62 31.14 -5.88 -18.49
C LEU A 62 30.23 -4.74 -18.05
N LEU A 63 30.76 -3.52 -17.90
CA LEU A 63 30.00 -2.34 -17.50
C LEU A 63 28.90 -1.98 -18.50
N SER A 64 29.22 -2.04 -19.82
CA SER A 64 28.22 -1.73 -20.88
C SER A 64 27.07 -2.75 -20.87
N ARG A 65 27.37 -4.03 -20.66
CA ARG A 65 26.34 -5.08 -20.56
C ARG A 65 25.46 -4.89 -19.34
N THR A 66 26.07 -4.66 -18.19
CA THR A 66 25.36 -4.43 -16.92
C THR A 66 24.42 -3.21 -17.02
N PHE A 67 24.89 -2.12 -17.63
CA PHE A 67 24.09 -0.92 -17.83
C PHE A 67 22.91 -1.15 -18.79
N LYS A 68 23.11 -1.90 -19.88
CA LYS A 68 22.01 -2.23 -20.82
C LYS A 68 20.91 -3.05 -20.13
N VAL A 69 21.29 -3.99 -19.26
CA VAL A 69 20.36 -4.81 -18.50
C VAL A 69 19.61 -3.98 -17.46
N PHE A 70 20.34 -3.11 -16.75
CA PHE A 70 19.72 -2.14 -15.83
C PHE A 70 18.70 -1.26 -16.56
N LEU A 71 19.08 -0.68 -17.71
CA LEU A 71 18.19 0.18 -18.48
C LEU A 71 16.95 -0.57 -18.98
N LEU A 72 17.07 -1.84 -19.34
CA LEU A 72 15.93 -2.67 -19.72
C LEU A 72 14.94 -2.82 -18.55
N GLY A 73 15.42 -3.14 -17.35
CA GLY A 73 14.61 -3.24 -16.14
C GLY A 73 14.00 -1.90 -15.75
N TRP A 74 14.74 -0.81 -15.93
CA TRP A 74 14.28 0.55 -15.68
C TRP A 74 13.14 0.94 -16.61
N ILE A 75 13.25 0.65 -17.93
CA ILE A 75 12.18 0.93 -18.92
C ILE A 75 10.93 0.10 -18.62
N PHE A 76 11.09 -1.17 -18.27
CA PHE A 76 9.99 -2.03 -17.81
C PHE A 76 9.31 -1.44 -16.57
N GLY A 77 10.10 -1.06 -15.56
CA GLY A 77 9.62 -0.42 -14.34
C GLY A 77 8.91 0.92 -14.61
N LEU A 78 9.46 1.73 -15.52
CA LEU A 78 8.84 2.99 -15.94
C LEU A 78 7.44 2.74 -16.51
N GLY A 79 7.29 1.77 -17.42
CA GLY A 79 5.98 1.39 -17.95
C GLY A 79 5.01 0.95 -16.87
N TYR A 80 5.46 0.12 -15.93
CA TYR A 80 4.66 -0.37 -14.81
C TYR A 80 4.19 0.75 -13.88
N PHE A 81 5.11 1.62 -13.45
CA PHE A 81 4.79 2.68 -12.49
C PHE A 81 4.05 3.84 -13.13
N VAL A 82 4.33 4.22 -14.38
CA VAL A 82 3.54 5.25 -15.07
C VAL A 82 2.09 4.77 -15.24
N ALA A 83 1.88 3.54 -15.71
CA ALA A 83 0.53 3.00 -15.86
C ALA A 83 -0.20 2.80 -14.52
N GLY A 84 0.53 2.49 -13.44
CA GLY A 84 -0.04 2.23 -12.12
C GLY A 84 -0.20 3.45 -11.21
N LEU A 85 0.50 4.56 -11.48
CA LEU A 85 0.60 5.72 -10.56
C LEU A 85 0.29 7.09 -11.23
N TRP A 86 -0.19 7.13 -12.49
CA TRP A 86 -0.51 8.40 -13.14
C TRP A 86 -1.46 9.28 -12.34
N TRP A 87 -2.31 8.67 -11.53
CA TRP A 87 -3.30 9.32 -10.69
C TRP A 87 -2.70 10.23 -9.61
N LEU A 88 -1.42 10.07 -9.26
CA LEU A 88 -0.72 10.98 -8.33
C LEU A 88 -0.75 12.43 -8.80
N GLY A 89 -0.86 12.65 -10.10
CA GLY A 89 -1.04 13.99 -10.66
C GLY A 89 -2.34 14.67 -10.20
N ASN A 90 -3.37 13.92 -9.79
CA ASN A 90 -4.64 14.50 -9.39
C ASN A 90 -4.50 15.44 -8.18
N ALA A 91 -3.65 15.09 -7.22
CA ALA A 91 -3.39 15.94 -6.06
C ALA A 91 -2.90 17.35 -6.45
N LEU A 92 -2.07 17.46 -7.50
CA LEU A 92 -1.54 18.73 -7.99
C LEU A 92 -2.57 19.54 -8.79
N LEU A 93 -3.61 18.88 -9.33
CA LEU A 93 -4.68 19.53 -10.07
C LEU A 93 -5.72 20.18 -9.17
N LEU A 94 -5.76 19.84 -7.89
CA LEU A 94 -6.65 20.47 -6.89
C LEU A 94 -6.26 21.95 -6.65
N GLU A 95 -4.96 22.27 -6.74
CA GLU A 95 -4.40 23.62 -6.67
C GLU A 95 -3.60 23.90 -7.95
N ALA A 96 -4.24 23.73 -9.11
CA ALA A 96 -3.59 23.76 -10.42
C ALA A 96 -2.86 25.08 -10.69
N ASP A 97 -3.39 26.21 -10.22
CA ASP A 97 -2.78 27.53 -10.40
C ASP A 97 -1.38 27.61 -9.75
N GLU A 98 -1.15 26.84 -8.68
CA GLU A 98 0.11 26.85 -7.95
C GLU A 98 1.02 25.68 -8.33
N PHE A 99 0.48 24.47 -8.51
CA PHE A 99 1.27 23.23 -8.62
C PHE A 99 1.20 22.53 -9.97
N ALA A 100 0.46 23.03 -10.98
CA ALA A 100 0.37 22.35 -12.29
C ALA A 100 1.74 22.16 -12.98
N TRP A 101 2.73 23.01 -12.71
CA TRP A 101 4.09 22.87 -13.23
C TRP A 101 4.79 21.58 -12.75
N ALA A 102 4.42 21.06 -11.57
CA ALA A 102 4.98 19.85 -10.99
C ALA A 102 4.34 18.55 -11.52
N LEU A 103 3.26 18.65 -12.33
CA LEU A 103 2.54 17.51 -12.88
C LEU A 103 3.45 16.50 -13.61
N PRO A 104 4.39 16.92 -14.49
CA PRO A 104 5.34 15.98 -15.11
C PRO A 104 6.23 15.25 -14.09
N LEU A 105 6.57 15.89 -12.98
CA LEU A 105 7.37 15.26 -11.92
C LEU A 105 6.57 14.19 -11.17
N ALA A 106 5.29 14.43 -10.91
CA ALA A 106 4.42 13.43 -10.27
C ALA A 106 4.16 12.24 -11.21
N ILE A 107 3.83 12.49 -12.49
CA ILE A 107 3.39 11.43 -13.42
C ILE A 107 4.58 10.69 -14.06
N LEU A 108 5.72 11.33 -14.26
CA LEU A 108 6.90 10.73 -14.90
C LEU A 108 8.10 10.65 -13.98
N GLY A 109 8.39 11.68 -13.19
CA GLY A 109 9.59 11.76 -12.35
C GLY A 109 9.57 10.74 -11.22
N LEU A 110 8.49 10.66 -10.43
CA LEU A 110 8.36 9.65 -9.38
C LEU A 110 8.33 8.22 -9.95
N PRO A 111 7.54 7.88 -10.99
CA PRO A 111 7.64 6.60 -11.68
C PRO A 111 9.05 6.28 -12.18
N ALA A 112 9.77 7.24 -12.75
CA ALA A 112 11.14 7.05 -13.22
C ALA A 112 12.11 6.76 -12.06
N PHE A 113 11.94 7.43 -10.92
CA PHE A 113 12.69 7.13 -9.69
C PHE A 113 12.40 5.73 -9.17
N LEU A 114 11.14 5.35 -9.05
CA LEU A 114 10.74 4.01 -8.59
C LEU A 114 11.23 2.91 -9.54
N ALA A 115 11.26 3.19 -10.83
CA ALA A 115 11.79 2.27 -11.85
C ALA A 115 13.28 1.94 -11.65
N LEU A 116 14.06 2.79 -10.95
CA LEU A 116 15.46 2.48 -10.60
C LEU A 116 15.57 1.16 -9.82
N PHE A 117 14.62 0.88 -8.93
CA PHE A 117 14.59 -0.37 -8.16
C PHE A 117 14.36 -1.59 -9.07
N TYR A 118 13.52 -1.47 -10.11
CA TYR A 118 13.31 -2.55 -11.08
C TYR A 118 14.51 -2.70 -12.02
N GLY A 119 15.16 -1.59 -12.36
CA GLY A 119 16.46 -1.63 -13.04
C GLY A 119 17.50 -2.39 -12.23
N LEU A 120 17.61 -2.10 -10.94
CA LEU A 120 18.49 -2.82 -10.00
C LEU A 120 18.11 -4.30 -9.87
N ALA A 121 16.81 -4.62 -9.76
CA ALA A 121 16.32 -5.99 -9.68
C ALA A 121 16.76 -6.81 -10.89
N VAL A 122 16.55 -6.29 -12.11
CA VAL A 122 16.92 -6.98 -13.35
C VAL A 122 18.44 -7.09 -13.48
N MET A 123 19.19 -6.07 -13.08
CA MET A 123 20.66 -6.10 -13.05
C MET A 123 21.20 -7.16 -12.06
N MET A 124 20.64 -7.23 -10.86
CA MET A 124 21.03 -8.26 -9.86
C MET A 124 20.68 -9.65 -10.37
N ALA A 125 19.48 -9.86 -10.88
CA ALA A 125 19.06 -11.14 -11.46
C ALA A 125 20.00 -11.59 -12.58
N ASN A 126 20.42 -10.67 -13.45
CA ASN A 126 21.33 -10.97 -14.56
C ASN A 126 22.71 -11.46 -14.08
N SER A 127 23.17 -11.04 -12.92
CA SER A 127 24.43 -11.53 -12.35
C SER A 127 24.40 -13.03 -12.03
N LEU A 128 23.22 -13.58 -11.78
CA LEU A 128 22.96 -15.00 -11.51
C LEU A 128 22.22 -15.69 -12.67
N TRP A 129 22.13 -15.02 -13.84
CA TRP A 129 21.36 -15.54 -14.98
C TRP A 129 21.93 -16.85 -15.49
N SER A 130 21.09 -17.85 -15.59
CA SER A 130 21.46 -19.20 -16.02
C SER A 130 20.42 -19.75 -17.01
N ASP A 131 20.76 -20.81 -17.72
CA ASP A 131 19.79 -21.55 -18.51
C ASP A 131 18.79 -22.30 -17.60
N GLY A 132 17.53 -22.31 -17.96
CA GLY A 132 16.49 -23.02 -17.21
C GLY A 132 15.80 -22.16 -16.14
N TRP A 133 15.18 -22.78 -15.15
CA TRP A 133 14.34 -22.10 -14.17
C TRP A 133 15.13 -21.37 -13.07
N GLY A 134 16.44 -21.63 -12.96
CA GLY A 134 17.30 -20.88 -12.02
C GLY A 134 17.29 -19.37 -12.27
N ARG A 135 17.15 -18.91 -13.53
CA ARG A 135 17.00 -17.50 -13.85
C ARG A 135 15.69 -16.91 -13.34
N ILE A 136 14.62 -17.74 -13.29
CA ILE A 136 13.33 -17.32 -12.72
C ILE A 136 13.47 -17.11 -11.21
N ALA A 137 14.19 -18.02 -10.52
CA ALA A 137 14.50 -17.86 -9.10
C ALA A 137 15.37 -16.62 -8.84
N ALA A 138 16.37 -16.34 -9.70
CA ALA A 138 17.18 -15.13 -9.62
C ALA A 138 16.32 -13.85 -9.75
N LEU A 139 15.40 -13.82 -10.72
CA LEU A 139 14.51 -12.69 -10.95
C LEU A 139 13.56 -12.50 -9.75
N SER A 140 12.96 -13.58 -9.25
CA SER A 140 12.09 -13.61 -8.08
C SER A 140 12.79 -13.00 -6.85
N ALA A 141 13.96 -13.52 -6.47
CA ALA A 141 14.72 -13.01 -5.33
C ALA A 141 15.08 -11.53 -5.51
N SER A 142 15.53 -11.14 -6.71
CA SER A 142 15.97 -9.77 -6.98
C SER A 142 14.80 -8.76 -6.91
N PHE A 143 13.61 -9.13 -7.38
CA PHE A 143 12.41 -8.28 -7.25
C PHE A 143 11.98 -8.16 -5.79
N GLY A 144 11.94 -9.26 -5.01
CA GLY A 144 11.60 -9.19 -3.58
C GLY A 144 12.54 -8.27 -2.81
N LEU A 145 13.86 -8.38 -3.06
CA LEU A 145 14.86 -7.51 -2.44
C LEU A 145 14.69 -6.04 -2.88
N ALA A 146 14.46 -5.79 -4.17
CA ALA A 146 14.29 -4.43 -4.69
C ALA A 146 13.03 -3.75 -4.13
N GLU A 147 11.92 -4.48 -3.99
CA GLU A 147 10.70 -3.95 -3.40
C GLU A 147 10.81 -3.73 -1.89
N TRP A 148 11.53 -4.60 -1.18
CA TRP A 148 11.87 -4.38 0.21
C TRP A 148 12.75 -3.12 0.37
N LEU A 149 13.78 -2.93 -0.44
CA LEU A 149 14.60 -1.70 -0.43
C LEU A 149 13.76 -0.45 -0.71
N ARG A 150 12.81 -0.53 -1.65
CA ARG A 150 11.92 0.58 -2.01
C ARG A 150 10.98 0.99 -0.88
N SER A 151 10.76 0.13 0.11
CA SER A 151 9.86 0.44 1.24
C SER A 151 10.43 1.44 2.23
N PHE A 152 11.75 1.70 2.22
CA PHE A 152 12.38 2.63 3.17
C PHE A 152 13.44 3.56 2.55
N VAL A 153 13.96 3.27 1.35
CA VAL A 153 14.94 4.15 0.71
C VAL A 153 14.26 5.44 0.26
N ALA A 154 14.87 6.59 0.54
CA ALA A 154 14.38 7.93 0.21
C ALA A 154 12.93 8.15 0.69
N THR A 155 12.71 7.94 1.98
CA THR A 155 11.42 8.01 2.70
C THR A 155 10.49 6.80 2.52
N GLY A 156 10.76 5.94 1.53
CA GLY A 156 9.97 4.75 1.26
C GLY A 156 8.69 5.03 0.45
N PHE A 157 8.40 4.16 -0.52
CA PHE A 157 7.13 4.17 -1.25
C PHE A 157 6.77 2.75 -1.73
N PRO A 158 6.26 1.86 -0.85
CA PRO A 158 5.93 0.46 -1.20
C PRO A 158 4.64 0.30 -2.01
N TRP A 159 4.08 1.38 -2.55
CA TRP A 159 2.84 1.35 -3.35
C TRP A 159 3.03 0.52 -4.62
N ASN A 160 1.99 -0.25 -4.99
CA ASN A 160 1.99 -1.10 -6.20
C ASN A 160 3.14 -2.12 -6.24
N ALA A 161 3.44 -2.78 -5.11
CA ALA A 161 4.29 -3.96 -5.14
C ALA A 161 3.67 -5.06 -6.03
N VAL A 162 4.50 -5.80 -6.78
CA VAL A 162 4.02 -6.85 -7.73
C VAL A 162 3.15 -7.89 -7.03
N GLY A 163 3.42 -8.15 -5.75
CA GLY A 163 2.66 -9.08 -4.93
C GLY A 163 1.17 -8.78 -4.85
N TYR A 164 0.76 -7.51 -4.92
CA TYR A 164 -0.67 -7.13 -4.93
C TYR A 164 -1.41 -7.71 -6.13
N GLY A 165 -0.73 -7.84 -7.28
CA GLY A 165 -1.31 -8.44 -8.47
C GLY A 165 -1.58 -9.96 -8.36
N LEU A 166 -0.98 -10.65 -7.38
CA LEU A 166 -1.28 -12.05 -7.07
C LEU A 166 -2.42 -12.20 -6.04
N MET A 167 -2.98 -11.11 -5.53
CA MET A 167 -3.96 -11.07 -4.44
C MET A 167 -5.29 -10.39 -4.84
N PRO A 168 -5.94 -10.78 -5.96
CA PRO A 168 -7.16 -10.12 -6.43
C PRO A 168 -8.40 -10.38 -5.54
N VAL A 169 -8.38 -11.44 -4.73
CA VAL A 169 -9.50 -11.87 -3.88
C VAL A 169 -8.99 -12.30 -2.50
N PRO A 170 -9.83 -12.27 -1.43
CA PRO A 170 -9.43 -12.64 -0.07
C PRO A 170 -8.72 -13.99 0.03
N LEU A 171 -9.19 -14.99 -0.72
CA LEU A 171 -8.56 -16.31 -0.79
C LEU A 171 -7.05 -16.23 -1.10
N MET A 172 -6.68 -15.35 -2.03
CA MET A 172 -5.30 -15.19 -2.49
C MET A 172 -4.51 -14.16 -1.65
N MET A 173 -5.12 -13.49 -0.69
CA MET A 173 -4.42 -12.61 0.25
C MET A 173 -3.76 -13.40 1.39
N GLN A 174 -4.23 -14.61 1.70
CA GLN A 174 -3.89 -15.32 2.93
C GLN A 174 -2.41 -15.61 3.11
N THR A 175 -1.69 -15.90 2.03
CA THR A 175 -0.25 -16.21 2.08
C THR A 175 0.60 -14.99 2.53
N SER A 176 0.08 -13.76 2.42
CA SER A 176 0.75 -12.57 2.95
C SER A 176 0.98 -12.63 4.47
N ASN A 177 0.12 -13.34 5.19
CA ASN A 177 0.32 -13.61 6.62
C ASN A 177 1.62 -14.40 6.90
N LEU A 178 2.05 -15.27 5.98
CA LEU A 178 3.25 -16.09 6.14
C LEU A 178 4.54 -15.35 5.74
N ILE A 179 4.53 -14.66 4.61
CA ILE A 179 5.74 -14.14 3.95
C ILE A 179 5.72 -12.63 3.70
N GLY A 180 4.63 -11.94 4.09
CA GLY A 180 4.43 -10.51 3.86
C GLY A 180 4.35 -10.13 2.38
N ILE A 181 4.12 -8.84 2.10
CA ILE A 181 3.94 -8.33 0.73
C ILE A 181 5.19 -8.53 -0.15
N PHE A 182 6.40 -8.41 0.41
CA PHE A 182 7.64 -8.57 -0.38
C PHE A 182 7.90 -10.03 -0.72
N GLY A 183 7.55 -10.97 0.18
CA GLY A 183 7.54 -12.40 -0.12
C GLY A 183 6.47 -12.76 -1.15
N MET A 184 5.31 -12.11 -1.10
CA MET A 184 4.27 -12.23 -2.14
C MET A 184 4.76 -11.73 -3.50
N SER A 185 5.56 -10.67 -3.54
CA SER A 185 6.18 -10.20 -4.78
C SER A 185 7.16 -11.23 -5.35
N MET A 186 7.96 -11.89 -4.51
CA MET A 186 8.84 -12.99 -4.95
C MET A 186 8.01 -14.15 -5.52
N LEU A 187 6.97 -14.56 -4.82
CA LEU A 187 6.07 -15.63 -5.25
C LEU A 187 5.41 -15.30 -6.59
N ALA A 188 4.88 -14.07 -6.72
CA ALA A 188 4.27 -13.57 -7.93
C ALA A 188 5.24 -13.59 -9.12
N VAL A 189 6.44 -13.01 -8.95
CA VAL A 189 7.44 -12.96 -10.02
C VAL A 189 7.85 -14.37 -10.45
N PHE A 190 8.04 -15.32 -9.51
CA PHE A 190 8.35 -16.69 -9.88
C PHE A 190 7.25 -17.34 -10.72
N ILE A 191 6.01 -17.27 -10.26
CA ILE A 191 4.85 -17.88 -10.93
C ILE A 191 4.64 -17.25 -12.31
N PHE A 192 4.59 -15.92 -12.38
CA PHE A 192 4.25 -15.19 -13.61
C PHE A 192 5.38 -15.20 -14.66
N SER A 193 6.63 -15.37 -14.23
CA SER A 193 7.76 -15.52 -15.16
C SER A 193 7.92 -16.93 -15.71
N SER A 194 7.33 -17.95 -15.06
CA SER A 194 7.55 -19.36 -15.42
C SER A 194 7.15 -19.74 -16.85
N PRO A 195 6.11 -19.13 -17.51
CA PRO A 195 5.78 -19.45 -18.89
C PRO A 195 6.88 -19.08 -19.89
N ALA A 196 7.83 -18.23 -19.51
CA ALA A 196 8.98 -17.93 -20.36
C ALA A 196 9.81 -19.18 -20.68
N LEU A 197 9.78 -20.21 -19.83
CA LEU A 197 10.45 -21.51 -20.04
C LEU A 197 9.91 -22.25 -21.26
N LEU A 198 8.68 -21.99 -21.69
CA LEU A 198 8.09 -22.55 -22.92
C LEU A 198 8.83 -22.09 -24.18
N GLY A 199 9.51 -20.95 -24.14
CA GLY A 199 10.30 -20.41 -25.25
C GLY A 199 11.66 -21.05 -25.42
N THR A 200 12.26 -21.62 -24.35
CA THR A 200 13.62 -22.18 -24.36
C THR A 200 13.67 -23.67 -24.06
N ARG A 201 12.60 -24.25 -23.53
CA ARG A 201 12.41 -25.66 -23.11
C ARG A 201 13.40 -26.17 -22.04
N ARG A 202 14.51 -25.45 -21.75
CA ARG A 202 15.48 -25.86 -20.73
C ARG A 202 14.89 -25.70 -19.32
N GLY A 203 14.84 -26.81 -18.56
CA GLY A 203 14.25 -26.85 -17.23
C GLY A 203 12.74 -26.54 -17.20
N MET A 204 12.07 -26.67 -18.35
CA MET A 204 10.64 -26.33 -18.51
C MET A 204 9.77 -27.14 -17.57
N VAL A 205 9.90 -28.49 -17.60
CA VAL A 205 9.02 -29.37 -16.78
C VAL A 205 9.21 -29.05 -15.29
N SER A 206 10.45 -29.03 -14.79
CA SER A 206 10.71 -28.77 -13.38
C SER A 206 10.31 -27.36 -12.94
N GLY A 207 10.55 -26.34 -13.78
CA GLY A 207 10.20 -24.96 -13.45
C GLY A 207 8.69 -24.71 -13.47
N LEU A 208 7.97 -25.23 -14.47
CA LEU A 208 6.50 -25.13 -14.52
C LEU A 208 5.82 -25.95 -13.43
N SER A 209 6.37 -27.17 -13.13
CA SER A 209 5.85 -27.98 -12.00
C SER A 209 6.04 -27.25 -10.67
N LEU A 210 7.19 -26.63 -10.44
CA LEU A 210 7.43 -25.86 -9.23
C LEU A 210 6.50 -24.65 -9.15
N ALA A 211 6.34 -23.89 -10.24
CA ALA A 211 5.41 -22.77 -10.28
C ALA A 211 3.96 -23.20 -9.99
N PHE A 212 3.54 -24.34 -10.56
CA PHE A 212 2.23 -24.90 -10.28
C PHE A 212 2.10 -25.32 -8.80
N LEU A 213 3.10 -25.97 -8.22
CA LEU A 213 3.09 -26.37 -6.80
C LEU A 213 3.05 -25.15 -5.87
N LEU A 214 3.80 -24.09 -6.20
CA LEU A 214 3.77 -22.84 -5.43
C LEU A 214 2.39 -22.16 -5.53
N LEU A 215 1.80 -22.12 -6.72
CA LEU A 215 0.45 -21.57 -6.91
C LEU A 215 -0.61 -22.44 -6.19
N ALA A 216 -0.51 -23.76 -6.30
CA ALA A 216 -1.41 -24.68 -5.61
C ALA A 216 -1.28 -24.58 -4.09
N GLY A 217 -0.05 -24.43 -3.57
CA GLY A 217 0.22 -24.19 -2.16
C GLY A 217 -0.36 -22.86 -1.69
N HIS A 218 -0.20 -21.80 -2.48
CA HIS A 218 -0.76 -20.47 -2.22
C HIS A 218 -2.30 -20.51 -2.12
N VAL A 219 -2.97 -21.09 -3.11
CA VAL A 219 -4.42 -21.26 -3.11
C VAL A 219 -4.88 -22.21 -2.01
N GLY A 220 -4.19 -23.35 -1.84
CA GLY A 220 -4.49 -24.34 -0.80
C GLY A 220 -4.38 -23.78 0.62
N TYR A 221 -3.37 -22.97 0.88
CA TYR A 221 -3.23 -22.29 2.16
C TYR A 221 -4.36 -21.26 2.39
N GLY A 222 -4.74 -20.54 1.34
CA GLY A 222 -5.89 -19.64 1.39
C GLY A 222 -7.19 -20.38 1.73
N LEU A 223 -7.44 -21.49 1.06
CA LEU A 223 -8.60 -22.35 1.36
C LEU A 223 -8.55 -22.84 2.81
N TYR A 224 -7.40 -23.32 3.29
CA TYR A 224 -7.23 -23.75 4.67
C TYR A 224 -7.58 -22.63 5.66
N ARG A 225 -7.02 -21.41 5.50
CA ARG A 225 -7.29 -20.30 6.42
C ARG A 225 -8.74 -19.84 6.40
N MET A 226 -9.35 -19.74 5.22
CA MET A 226 -10.73 -19.27 5.09
C MET A 226 -11.77 -20.27 5.62
N HIS A 227 -11.40 -21.54 5.85
CA HIS A 227 -12.27 -22.54 6.47
C HIS A 227 -12.07 -22.63 8.01
N GLN A 228 -11.12 -21.89 8.56
CA GLN A 228 -11.00 -21.82 10.02
C GLN A 228 -12.16 -21.01 10.60
N PRO A 229 -12.80 -21.47 11.68
CA PRO A 229 -13.83 -20.67 12.35
C PRO A 229 -13.20 -19.39 12.90
N LEU A 230 -13.85 -18.27 12.64
CA LEU A 230 -13.47 -17.01 13.30
C LEU A 230 -13.84 -17.13 14.78
N PRO A 231 -12.96 -16.69 15.70
CA PRO A 231 -13.27 -16.68 17.11
C PRO A 231 -14.51 -15.81 17.39
N GLU A 232 -15.38 -16.28 18.28
CA GLU A 232 -16.54 -15.49 18.72
C GLU A 232 -16.08 -14.39 19.68
N ILE A 233 -16.57 -13.18 19.48
CA ILE A 233 -16.36 -12.06 20.39
C ILE A 233 -17.43 -12.10 21.48
N ALA A 234 -17.02 -12.24 22.73
CA ALA A 234 -17.94 -12.27 23.86
C ALA A 234 -18.59 -10.90 24.13
N ASP A 235 -17.85 -9.80 23.87
CA ASP A 235 -18.30 -8.42 24.09
C ASP A 235 -18.28 -7.67 22.76
N VAL A 236 -19.46 -7.66 22.11
CA VAL A 236 -19.67 -7.08 20.78
C VAL A 236 -19.71 -5.56 20.88
N THR A 237 -18.75 -4.87 20.29
CA THR A 237 -18.73 -3.41 20.13
C THR A 237 -19.41 -3.02 18.84
N THR A 238 -20.40 -2.13 18.93
CA THR A 238 -21.11 -1.60 17.75
C THR A 238 -20.41 -0.34 17.24
N ILE A 239 -20.25 -0.24 15.92
CA ILE A 239 -19.46 0.82 15.27
C ILE A 239 -20.29 1.48 14.18
N ARG A 240 -20.26 2.81 14.15
CA ARG A 240 -20.72 3.63 13.03
C ARG A 240 -19.51 4.22 12.31
N ILE A 241 -19.34 3.91 11.04
CA ILE A 241 -18.36 4.55 10.18
C ILE A 241 -19.09 5.62 9.37
N VAL A 242 -18.60 6.85 9.42
CA VAL A 242 -19.18 8.00 8.71
C VAL A 242 -18.35 8.28 7.46
N GLN A 243 -19.02 8.31 6.30
CA GLN A 243 -18.44 8.75 5.03
C GLN A 243 -19.19 9.99 4.55
N PRO A 244 -18.65 11.19 4.76
CA PRO A 244 -19.37 12.44 4.45
C PRO A 244 -19.38 12.77 2.95
N GLY A 245 -18.47 12.21 2.16
CA GLY A 245 -18.41 12.45 0.72
C GLY A 245 -18.07 13.88 0.34
N ILE A 246 -17.28 14.59 1.17
CA ILE A 246 -16.95 16.00 0.96
C ILE A 246 -15.86 16.13 -0.10
N ASP A 247 -16.15 16.92 -1.13
CA ASP A 247 -15.16 17.22 -2.17
C ASP A 247 -13.92 17.89 -1.58
N GLN A 248 -12.75 17.46 -2.06
CA GLN A 248 -11.46 17.93 -1.52
C GLN A 248 -11.29 19.45 -1.72
N SER A 249 -11.76 20.01 -2.83
CA SER A 249 -11.70 21.45 -3.08
C SER A 249 -12.48 22.26 -2.03
N ARG A 250 -13.63 21.75 -1.54
CA ARG A 250 -14.40 22.38 -0.47
C ARG A 250 -13.70 22.31 0.88
N LYS A 251 -12.98 21.22 1.18
CA LYS A 251 -12.19 21.09 2.43
C LYS A 251 -11.10 22.16 2.54
N MET A 252 -10.61 22.66 1.40
CA MET A 252 -9.59 23.71 1.35
C MET A 252 -10.16 25.12 1.56
N LEU A 253 -11.47 25.30 1.44
CA LEU A 253 -12.13 26.60 1.60
C LEU A 253 -12.50 26.87 3.05
N ASN A 254 -12.01 27.98 3.60
CA ASN A 254 -12.35 28.42 4.97
C ASN A 254 -13.85 28.65 5.15
N ALA A 255 -14.56 29.07 4.10
CA ALA A 255 -15.99 29.35 4.12
C ALA A 255 -16.86 28.12 4.45
N ASP A 256 -16.42 26.93 4.05
CA ASP A 256 -17.21 25.69 4.17
C ASP A 256 -16.94 24.93 5.48
N ARG A 257 -16.03 25.40 6.33
CA ARG A 257 -15.62 24.69 7.55
C ARG A 257 -16.76 24.33 8.49
N VAL A 258 -17.67 25.25 8.72
CA VAL A 258 -18.82 25.02 9.63
C VAL A 258 -19.77 24.00 9.02
N GLU A 259 -20.09 24.13 7.73
CA GLU A 259 -20.97 23.20 7.03
C GLU A 259 -20.39 21.78 6.99
N ILE A 260 -19.08 21.65 6.74
CA ILE A 260 -18.36 20.37 6.77
C ILE A 260 -18.48 19.71 8.14
N PHE A 261 -18.26 20.47 9.21
CA PHE A 261 -18.37 19.95 10.57
C PHE A 261 -19.82 19.52 10.90
N GLN A 262 -20.80 20.35 10.53
CA GLN A 262 -22.21 20.05 10.73
C GLN A 262 -22.65 18.78 9.96
N GLU A 263 -22.14 18.56 8.75
CA GLU A 263 -22.46 17.33 7.99
C GLU A 263 -21.96 16.07 8.71
N HIS A 264 -20.79 16.11 9.35
CA HIS A 264 -20.31 15.00 10.17
C HIS A 264 -21.22 14.76 11.38
N LEU A 265 -21.63 15.82 12.08
CA LEU A 265 -22.57 15.72 13.20
C LEU A 265 -23.92 15.16 12.75
N ARG A 266 -24.47 15.68 11.63
CA ARG A 266 -25.73 15.23 11.05
C ARG A 266 -25.73 13.74 10.73
N LEU A 267 -24.67 13.24 10.07
CA LEU A 267 -24.52 11.81 9.75
C LEU A 267 -24.36 10.97 11.01
N SER A 268 -23.65 11.49 12.02
CA SER A 268 -23.47 10.81 13.30
C SER A 268 -24.78 10.65 14.06
N ALA A 269 -25.68 11.65 14.00
CA ALA A 269 -26.97 11.67 14.68
C ALA A 269 -28.06 10.84 13.98
N LEU A 270 -27.80 10.29 12.78
CA LEU A 270 -28.80 9.47 12.10
C LEU A 270 -29.24 8.28 12.96
N PRO A 271 -30.52 7.87 12.89
CA PRO A 271 -30.96 6.66 13.58
C PRO A 271 -30.16 5.45 13.12
N PRO A 272 -30.02 4.42 13.96
CA PRO A 272 -29.35 3.20 13.57
C PRO A 272 -29.97 2.58 12.32
N SER A 273 -29.14 1.98 11.47
CA SER A 273 -29.59 1.23 10.30
C SER A 273 -30.59 0.15 10.69
N PRO A 274 -31.57 -0.21 9.85
CA PRO A 274 -32.58 -1.21 10.17
C PRO A 274 -32.00 -2.51 10.74
N GLY A 275 -32.46 -2.92 11.92
CA GLY A 275 -31.99 -4.14 12.60
C GLY A 275 -30.63 -4.02 13.31
N LYS A 276 -30.02 -2.83 13.31
CA LYS A 276 -28.75 -2.57 14.02
C LYS A 276 -29.03 -1.90 15.37
N LYS A 277 -28.12 -2.12 16.31
CA LYS A 277 -28.09 -1.41 17.59
C LYS A 277 -27.48 -0.02 17.42
N ARG A 278 -27.70 0.85 18.38
CA ARG A 278 -27.02 2.13 18.46
C ARG A 278 -25.50 1.90 18.57
N PRO A 279 -24.67 2.71 17.87
CA PRO A 279 -23.23 2.52 17.90
C PRO A 279 -22.64 2.91 19.27
N ASP A 280 -21.69 2.11 19.74
CA ASP A 280 -20.83 2.45 20.89
C ASP A 280 -19.72 3.40 20.48
N ILE A 281 -19.24 3.24 19.23
CA ILE A 281 -18.15 4.02 18.66
C ILE A 281 -18.61 4.62 17.32
N ILE A 282 -18.37 5.91 17.15
CA ILE A 282 -18.54 6.61 15.88
C ILE A 282 -17.15 6.96 15.34
N VAL A 283 -16.90 6.71 14.06
CA VAL A 283 -15.60 6.95 13.43
C VAL A 283 -15.74 7.93 12.28
N TRP A 284 -15.02 9.05 12.36
CA TRP A 284 -14.90 10.03 11.29
C TRP A 284 -13.57 9.87 10.54
N PRO A 285 -13.51 10.27 9.27
CA PRO A 285 -12.31 10.22 8.45
C PRO A 285 -11.15 11.09 8.97
N GLU A 286 -10.02 11.04 8.25
CA GLU A 286 -8.86 11.90 8.45
C GLU A 286 -9.23 13.38 8.25
N THR A 287 -8.71 14.24 9.13
CA THR A 287 -8.91 15.70 9.10
C THR A 287 -10.38 16.10 8.89
N SER A 288 -11.28 15.43 9.59
CA SER A 288 -12.73 15.69 9.54
C SER A 288 -13.13 16.97 10.24
N VAL A 289 -12.38 17.34 11.29
CA VAL A 289 -12.58 18.60 12.00
C VAL A 289 -11.69 19.67 11.36
N PRO A 290 -12.28 20.68 10.70
CA PRO A 290 -11.53 21.65 9.91
C PRO A 290 -10.94 22.82 10.74
N PHE A 291 -10.74 22.61 12.01
CA PHE A 291 -10.14 23.56 12.97
C PHE A 291 -9.43 22.80 14.09
N ILE A 292 -8.61 23.50 14.87
CA ILE A 292 -7.92 22.92 16.03
C ILE A 292 -8.92 22.68 17.14
N LEU A 293 -9.27 21.42 17.37
CA LEU A 293 -10.36 21.01 18.27
C LEU A 293 -10.15 21.51 19.71
N THR A 294 -8.91 21.46 20.21
CA THR A 294 -8.55 21.93 21.56
C THR A 294 -8.69 23.45 21.76
N GLN A 295 -8.80 24.23 20.68
CA GLN A 295 -9.00 25.68 20.72
C GLN A 295 -10.45 26.10 20.47
N ASN A 296 -11.35 25.12 20.22
CA ASN A 296 -12.74 25.34 19.87
C ASN A 296 -13.67 24.59 20.83
N PRO A 297 -13.86 25.08 22.07
CA PRO A 297 -14.72 24.41 23.04
C PRO A 297 -16.17 24.28 22.58
N ASP A 298 -16.68 25.25 21.79
CA ASP A 298 -18.03 25.17 21.21
C ASP A 298 -18.20 23.93 20.31
N ALA A 299 -17.15 23.56 19.59
CA ALA A 299 -17.20 22.36 18.76
C ALA A 299 -17.24 21.06 19.60
N LEU A 300 -16.53 21.03 20.72
CA LEU A 300 -16.62 19.91 21.67
C LEU A 300 -18.01 19.82 22.31
N GLU A 301 -18.63 20.98 22.59
CA GLU A 301 -20.02 21.03 23.08
C GLU A 301 -21.03 20.50 22.02
N GLU A 302 -20.87 20.86 20.76
CA GLU A 302 -21.72 20.32 19.67
C GLU A 302 -21.52 18.81 19.47
N ILE A 303 -20.29 18.31 19.61
CA ILE A 303 -20.00 16.87 19.63
C ILE A 303 -20.72 16.21 20.82
N ALA A 304 -20.61 16.78 22.03
CA ALA A 304 -21.29 16.28 23.23
C ALA A 304 -22.81 16.23 23.09
N LYS A 305 -23.42 17.23 22.44
CA LYS A 305 -24.86 17.24 22.14
C LYS A 305 -25.27 16.16 21.13
N THR A 306 -24.35 15.75 20.28
CA THR A 306 -24.61 14.76 19.22
C THR A 306 -24.44 13.33 19.73
N LEU A 307 -23.49 13.13 20.64
CA LEU A 307 -23.21 11.83 21.24
C LEU A 307 -24.18 11.54 22.39
N ASP A 308 -24.47 10.27 22.59
CA ASP A 308 -25.17 9.81 23.79
C ASP A 308 -24.19 9.38 24.87
N ASP A 309 -24.74 9.22 26.07
CA ASP A 309 -23.97 8.70 27.20
C ASP A 309 -23.30 7.36 26.86
N GLY A 310 -21.99 7.30 27.08
CA GLY A 310 -21.18 6.12 26.84
C GLY A 310 -20.72 5.95 25.38
N GLN A 311 -21.18 6.76 24.44
CA GLN A 311 -20.63 6.76 23.08
C GLN A 311 -19.27 7.46 23.01
N ILE A 312 -18.44 7.02 22.07
CA ILE A 312 -17.11 7.58 21.82
C ILE A 312 -17.01 7.95 20.35
N LEU A 313 -16.57 9.16 20.08
CA LEU A 313 -16.19 9.61 18.75
C LEU A 313 -14.69 9.44 18.56
N LEU A 314 -14.28 8.72 17.52
CA LEU A 314 -12.91 8.70 17.00
C LEU A 314 -12.87 9.59 15.75
N THR A 315 -12.12 10.70 15.81
CA THR A 315 -12.13 11.69 14.72
C THR A 315 -10.73 12.11 14.33
N GLY A 316 -10.47 12.18 13.01
CA GLY A 316 -9.27 12.81 12.47
C GLY A 316 -9.33 14.33 12.63
N ALA A 317 -8.29 14.92 13.22
CA ALA A 317 -8.17 16.38 13.37
C ALA A 317 -6.69 16.79 13.46
N VAL A 318 -6.43 18.09 13.24
CA VAL A 318 -5.11 18.68 13.48
C VAL A 318 -4.91 18.93 14.96
N ARG A 319 -3.83 18.39 15.54
CA ARG A 319 -3.38 18.68 16.89
C ARG A 319 -2.27 19.73 16.86
N MET A 320 -2.38 20.73 17.70
CA MET A 320 -1.35 21.72 17.90
C MET A 320 -0.67 21.50 19.25
N GLU A 321 0.65 21.61 19.28
CA GLU A 321 1.47 21.57 20.48
C GLU A 321 2.29 22.85 20.59
N ASP A 322 2.21 23.51 21.74
CA ASP A 322 3.06 24.65 22.04
C ASP A 322 4.50 24.17 22.27
N ALA A 323 5.42 24.58 21.42
CA ALA A 323 6.83 24.22 21.52
C ALA A 323 7.62 25.09 22.51
N GLY A 324 6.95 26.01 23.22
CA GLY A 324 7.54 26.92 24.21
C GLY A 324 8.04 28.24 23.62
N ALA A 325 8.42 29.14 24.50
CA ALA A 325 8.79 30.50 24.14
C ALA A 325 9.93 30.57 23.10
N GLY A 326 9.64 31.22 21.97
CA GLY A 326 10.60 31.43 20.87
C GLY A 326 10.63 30.34 19.81
N HIS A 327 9.82 29.29 19.95
CA HIS A 327 9.66 28.26 18.94
C HIS A 327 8.26 28.31 18.31
N PRO A 328 8.12 28.08 17.00
CA PRO A 328 6.82 27.96 16.37
C PRO A 328 6.08 26.72 16.92
N PRO A 329 4.73 26.75 16.99
CA PRO A 329 3.96 25.58 17.41
C PRO A 329 4.18 24.41 16.44
N ARG A 330 4.09 23.19 16.97
CA ARG A 330 4.12 21.96 16.17
C ARG A 330 2.71 21.52 15.84
N TYR A 331 2.51 21.05 14.61
CA TYR A 331 1.24 20.52 14.16
C TYR A 331 1.36 19.03 13.86
N TYR A 332 0.36 18.27 14.27
CA TYR A 332 0.30 16.82 14.05
C TYR A 332 -1.01 16.47 13.36
N ASN A 333 -0.96 15.57 12.40
CA ASN A 333 -2.13 14.89 11.86
C ASN A 333 -2.52 13.80 12.86
N SER A 334 -3.70 13.90 13.48
CA SER A 334 -4.02 13.11 14.66
C SER A 334 -5.40 12.48 14.59
N VAL A 335 -5.61 11.43 15.38
CA VAL A 335 -6.93 10.92 15.73
C VAL A 335 -7.17 11.21 17.20
N TYR A 336 -8.31 11.85 17.49
CA TYR A 336 -8.80 12.09 18.83
C TYR A 336 -9.90 11.09 19.21
N ALA A 337 -9.94 10.69 20.48
CA ALA A 337 -11.08 10.04 21.10
C ALA A 337 -11.80 11.06 21.99
N VAL A 338 -13.09 11.30 21.70
CA VAL A 338 -13.93 12.25 22.44
C VAL A 338 -15.12 11.48 23.01
N ASP A 339 -15.42 11.67 24.30
CA ASP A 339 -16.55 11.02 24.98
C ASP A 339 -17.87 11.79 24.82
N GLY A 340 -18.97 11.23 25.33
CA GLY A 340 -20.31 11.84 25.30
C GLY A 340 -20.43 13.13 26.12
N GLN A 341 -19.44 13.50 26.90
CA GLN A 341 -19.36 14.78 27.62
C GLN A 341 -18.51 15.82 26.88
N GLY A 342 -18.02 15.49 25.68
CA GLY A 342 -17.15 16.37 24.90
C GLY A 342 -15.72 16.44 25.42
N GLN A 343 -15.31 15.50 26.28
CA GLN A 343 -13.93 15.45 26.80
C GLN A 343 -13.05 14.64 25.86
N ILE A 344 -11.85 15.16 25.59
CA ILE A 344 -10.83 14.43 24.86
C ILE A 344 -10.21 13.43 25.83
N ILE A 345 -10.51 12.13 25.62
CA ILE A 345 -10.04 11.03 26.47
C ILE A 345 -8.78 10.35 25.93
N GLY A 346 -8.37 10.67 24.71
CA GLY A 346 -7.17 10.15 24.09
C GLY A 346 -6.85 10.79 22.76
N ALA A 347 -5.60 10.68 22.35
CA ALA A 347 -5.15 11.08 21.02
C ALA A 347 -3.95 10.25 20.57
N THR A 348 -3.81 10.08 19.26
CA THR A 348 -2.62 9.46 18.64
C THR A 348 -2.27 10.24 17.38
N ASP A 349 -0.99 10.44 17.16
CA ASP A 349 -0.45 11.25 16.08
C ASP A 349 0.14 10.37 14.99
N LYS A 350 0.10 10.86 13.75
CA LYS A 350 0.69 10.23 12.58
C LYS A 350 2.21 10.14 12.73
N VAL A 351 2.75 8.95 12.45
CA VAL A 351 4.19 8.66 12.54
C VAL A 351 4.86 8.83 11.18
N HIS A 352 4.24 8.27 10.12
CA HIS A 352 4.80 8.29 8.78
C HIS A 352 4.08 9.32 7.91
N LEU A 353 4.72 10.45 7.69
CA LEU A 353 4.17 11.58 6.95
C LEU A 353 4.28 11.37 5.43
N VAL A 354 3.36 12.00 4.69
CA VAL A 354 3.38 12.00 3.22
C VAL A 354 4.42 13.02 2.73
N PRO A 355 5.46 12.55 1.99
CA PRO A 355 6.43 13.46 1.38
C PRO A 355 5.76 14.42 0.40
N PHE A 356 6.16 15.69 0.43
CA PHE A 356 5.62 16.80 -0.37
C PHE A 356 4.15 17.16 -0.14
N GLY A 357 3.42 16.39 0.67
CA GLY A 357 2.05 16.71 1.09
C GLY A 357 1.95 17.19 2.54
N GLU A 358 2.73 16.60 3.43
CA GLU A 358 2.71 16.91 4.86
C GLU A 358 4.03 17.47 5.39
N TYR A 359 5.13 17.20 4.70
CA TYR A 359 6.45 17.79 4.96
C TYR A 359 7.28 17.84 3.67
N VAL A 360 8.28 18.68 3.65
CA VAL A 360 9.21 18.82 2.51
C VAL A 360 10.45 17.96 2.77
N PRO A 361 10.63 16.82 2.10
CA PRO A 361 11.87 16.06 2.25
C PRO A 361 13.03 16.84 1.63
N PHE A 362 14.22 16.77 2.29
CA PHE A 362 15.43 17.49 1.85
C PHE A 362 15.24 19.01 1.74
N GLU A 363 14.45 19.61 2.63
CA GLU A 363 14.06 21.03 2.63
C GLU A 363 15.27 21.96 2.41
N ASP A 364 16.38 21.76 3.13
CA ASP A 364 17.62 22.56 2.97
C ASP A 364 18.17 22.55 1.53
N VAL A 365 18.05 21.44 0.82
CA VAL A 365 18.51 21.31 -0.56
C VAL A 365 17.56 22.02 -1.52
N LEU A 366 16.26 21.86 -1.31
CA LEU A 366 15.23 22.49 -2.13
C LEU A 366 15.24 24.01 -1.99
N HIS A 367 15.38 24.52 -0.77
CA HIS A 367 15.57 25.97 -0.54
C HIS A 367 16.79 26.55 -1.26
N ARG A 368 17.92 25.82 -1.29
CA ARG A 368 19.10 26.25 -2.07
C ARG A 368 18.86 26.28 -3.58
N LEU A 369 17.90 25.51 -4.06
CA LEU A 369 17.46 25.47 -5.47
C LEU A 369 16.35 26.50 -5.77
N GLY A 370 15.95 27.32 -4.77
CA GLY A 370 14.90 28.34 -4.93
C GLY A 370 13.48 27.77 -4.91
N ILE A 371 13.30 26.55 -4.44
CA ILE A 371 11.97 25.92 -4.29
C ILE A 371 11.50 26.18 -2.86
N GLU A 372 10.56 27.09 -2.72
CA GLU A 372 9.94 27.47 -1.46
C GLU A 372 8.43 27.15 -1.49
N ASN A 373 7.82 26.93 -0.33
CA ASN A 373 6.37 26.80 -0.16
C ASN A 373 5.70 25.66 -0.95
N LEU A 374 6.20 24.43 -0.78
CA LEU A 374 5.55 23.23 -1.35
C LEU A 374 4.38 22.71 -0.51
N ILE A 375 4.10 23.33 0.66
CA ILE A 375 3.07 22.89 1.61
C ILE A 375 2.32 24.11 2.13
N SER A 376 0.98 24.02 2.17
CA SER A 376 0.10 25.10 2.62
C SER A 376 0.22 25.43 4.11
N LEU A 377 0.77 24.53 4.93
CA LEU A 377 0.96 24.72 6.37
C LEU A 377 2.41 25.16 6.65
N PRO A 378 2.66 26.34 7.22
CA PRO A 378 4.02 26.79 7.53
C PRO A 378 4.75 25.78 8.41
N GLY A 379 5.89 25.23 7.95
CA GLY A 379 6.67 24.22 8.66
C GLY A 379 6.15 22.78 8.53
N GLY A 380 5.03 22.56 7.84
CA GLY A 380 4.44 21.23 7.66
C GLY A 380 3.92 20.58 8.94
N PHE A 381 3.60 19.28 8.85
CA PHE A 381 3.29 18.45 10.01
C PHE A 381 4.58 17.89 10.64
N SER A 382 4.51 17.65 11.95
CA SER A 382 5.55 16.95 12.70
C SER A 382 5.18 15.46 12.83
N PRO A 383 6.14 14.53 12.63
CA PRO A 383 5.88 13.12 12.88
C PRO A 383 5.89 12.82 14.38
N ALA A 384 5.05 11.88 14.80
CA ALA A 384 5.17 11.28 16.13
C ALA A 384 6.42 10.38 16.20
N LEU A 385 6.99 10.26 17.39
CA LEU A 385 8.17 9.42 17.63
C LEU A 385 7.85 7.92 17.59
N SER A 386 6.62 7.56 17.97
CA SER A 386 6.15 6.18 17.99
C SER A 386 4.64 6.12 17.84
N ARG A 387 4.15 5.01 17.29
CA ARG A 387 2.73 4.72 17.19
C ARG A 387 2.21 4.20 18.53
N THR A 388 1.22 4.88 19.09
CA THR A 388 0.56 4.48 20.34
C THR A 388 -0.89 4.11 20.08
N PRO A 389 -1.42 3.05 20.72
CA PRO A 389 -2.83 2.71 20.57
C PRO A 389 -3.73 3.71 21.31
N ILE A 390 -4.91 3.93 20.76
CA ILE A 390 -6.02 4.57 21.50
C ILE A 390 -6.61 3.51 22.42
N THR A 391 -6.61 3.80 23.71
CA THR A 391 -7.26 2.92 24.72
C THR A 391 -8.63 3.47 25.03
N LEU A 392 -9.66 2.68 24.79
CA LEU A 392 -11.05 3.02 25.09
C LEU A 392 -11.34 2.84 26.59
N PRO A 393 -12.40 3.46 27.15
CA PRO A 393 -12.80 3.26 28.55
C PRO A 393 -13.10 1.79 28.91
N SER A 394 -13.48 0.99 27.92
CA SER A 394 -13.65 -0.47 28.06
C SER A 394 -12.33 -1.25 28.26
N GLY A 395 -11.17 -0.57 28.13
CA GLY A 395 -9.86 -1.20 28.12
C GLY A 395 -9.43 -1.75 26.74
N LYS A 396 -10.32 -1.77 25.75
CA LYS A 396 -10.00 -2.17 24.36
C LYS A 396 -9.03 -1.18 23.72
N LYS A 397 -8.10 -1.69 22.93
CA LYS A 397 -7.08 -0.89 22.24
C LYS A 397 -7.29 -0.93 20.74
N LEU A 398 -7.10 0.22 20.10
CA LEU A 398 -7.12 0.36 18.65
C LEU A 398 -5.82 1.02 18.19
N TYR A 399 -5.09 0.38 17.27
CA TYR A 399 -3.95 1.01 16.62
C TYR A 399 -4.40 1.82 15.41
N SER A 400 -4.10 3.11 15.42
CA SER A 400 -4.42 4.00 14.29
C SER A 400 -3.31 3.98 13.25
N PHE A 401 -3.72 3.83 11.98
CA PHE A 401 -2.91 4.04 10.79
C PHE A 401 -3.58 5.15 9.97
N ILE A 402 -3.04 6.36 10.03
CA ILE A 402 -3.63 7.51 9.40
C ILE A 402 -3.24 7.55 7.93
N CYS A 403 -4.24 7.35 7.04
CA CYS A 403 -4.12 7.46 5.59
C CYS A 403 -2.96 6.61 5.01
N TYR A 404 -1.95 7.27 4.48
CA TYR A 404 -0.74 6.72 3.86
C TYR A 404 -0.01 5.64 4.69
N GLU A 405 -0.09 5.71 6.01
CA GLU A 405 0.62 4.78 6.91
C GLU A 405 0.25 3.30 6.70
N ILE A 406 -0.98 3.02 6.25
CA ILE A 406 -1.45 1.65 6.05
C ILE A 406 -0.66 0.88 4.98
N ILE A 407 0.05 1.59 4.09
CA ILE A 407 0.82 0.98 3.02
C ILE A 407 2.14 0.35 3.50
N PHE A 408 2.65 0.76 4.68
CA PHE A 408 3.95 0.32 5.21
C PHE A 408 3.82 -0.95 6.06
N PRO A 409 4.27 -2.12 5.56
CA PRO A 409 4.16 -3.37 6.31
C PRO A 409 5.11 -3.43 7.51
N ASP A 410 6.23 -2.71 7.44
CA ASP A 410 7.26 -2.71 8.49
C ASP A 410 6.96 -1.71 9.63
N ASP A 411 5.99 -0.80 9.45
CA ASP A 411 5.55 0.16 10.46
C ASP A 411 4.50 -0.44 11.44
N VAL A 412 4.19 -1.72 11.29
CA VAL A 412 3.26 -2.43 12.19
C VAL A 412 3.96 -2.65 13.53
N PRO A 413 3.39 -2.14 14.65
CA PRO A 413 3.95 -2.34 15.98
C PRO A 413 4.08 -3.81 16.37
N ALA A 414 5.13 -4.15 17.14
CA ALA A 414 5.37 -5.52 17.56
C ALA A 414 4.25 -6.08 18.48
N ASP A 415 3.61 -5.19 19.23
CA ASP A 415 2.53 -5.51 20.17
C ASP A 415 1.12 -5.33 19.58
N ILE A 416 1.01 -5.15 18.26
CA ILE A 416 -0.27 -4.93 17.56
C ILE A 416 -1.29 -6.03 17.86
N ALA A 417 -0.84 -7.26 18.08
CA ALA A 417 -1.70 -8.40 18.44
C ALA A 417 -2.42 -8.22 19.79
N SER A 418 -2.01 -7.24 20.62
CA SER A 418 -2.70 -6.88 21.86
C SER A 418 -3.90 -5.95 21.63
N SER A 419 -4.21 -5.60 20.39
CA SER A 419 -5.30 -4.70 20.01
C SER A 419 -6.49 -5.46 19.45
N GLU A 420 -7.67 -4.83 19.57
CA GLU A 420 -8.93 -5.38 19.04
C GLU A 420 -9.04 -5.17 17.52
N ALA A 421 -8.53 -4.05 17.02
CA ALA A 421 -8.61 -3.70 15.61
C ALA A 421 -7.54 -2.67 15.19
N ILE A 422 -7.35 -2.56 13.89
CA ILE A 422 -6.70 -1.43 13.24
C ILE A 422 -7.78 -0.37 12.92
N LEU A 423 -7.51 0.88 13.26
CA LEU A 423 -8.28 2.04 12.87
C LEU A 423 -7.56 2.74 11.71
N ASN A 424 -8.15 2.73 10.51
CA ASN A 424 -7.60 3.42 9.36
C ASN A 424 -8.52 4.59 8.95
N VAL A 425 -8.19 5.78 9.40
CA VAL A 425 -8.86 7.01 8.96
C VAL A 425 -8.09 7.60 7.78
N THR A 426 -8.78 7.99 6.72
CA THR A 426 -8.13 8.43 5.47
C THR A 426 -8.94 9.49 4.73
N ASN A 427 -8.23 10.24 3.88
CA ASN A 427 -8.84 11.18 2.94
C ASN A 427 -8.34 10.90 1.52
N ASP A 428 -8.96 9.91 0.86
CA ASP A 428 -8.63 9.53 -0.51
C ASP A 428 -9.09 10.56 -1.56
N GLY A 429 -9.71 11.67 -1.14
CA GLY A 429 -10.11 12.77 -2.01
C GLY A 429 -8.96 13.41 -2.80
N TRP A 430 -7.74 13.31 -2.28
CA TRP A 430 -6.52 13.71 -2.99
C TRP A 430 -6.28 12.94 -4.28
N PHE A 431 -6.73 11.68 -4.34
CA PHE A 431 -6.50 10.79 -5.47
C PHE A 431 -7.57 10.95 -6.57
N GLY A 432 -8.74 11.55 -6.24
CA GLY A 432 -9.85 11.70 -7.17
C GLY A 432 -10.51 10.37 -7.57
N ASP A 433 -11.39 10.42 -8.57
CA ASP A 433 -12.01 9.21 -9.15
C ASP A 433 -11.03 8.51 -10.11
N THR A 434 -10.09 7.78 -9.52
CA THR A 434 -8.95 7.17 -10.18
C THR A 434 -8.64 5.78 -9.57
N PRO A 435 -7.64 5.04 -10.05
CA PRO A 435 -7.20 3.80 -9.41
C PRO A 435 -6.67 3.96 -7.97
N GLY A 436 -6.24 5.15 -7.56
CA GLY A 436 -5.61 5.41 -6.26
C GLY A 436 -6.39 4.90 -5.06
N PRO A 437 -7.67 5.30 -4.86
CA PRO A 437 -8.49 4.84 -3.74
C PRO A 437 -8.65 3.32 -3.67
N TYR A 438 -8.79 2.66 -4.80
CA TYR A 438 -8.95 1.20 -4.88
C TYR A 438 -7.66 0.46 -4.54
N GLN A 439 -6.51 0.98 -4.99
CA GLN A 439 -5.20 0.43 -4.63
C GLN A 439 -4.93 0.61 -3.14
N HIS A 440 -5.23 1.78 -2.59
CA HIS A 440 -5.11 2.08 -1.17
C HIS A 440 -6.00 1.17 -0.32
N PHE A 441 -7.22 0.94 -0.76
CA PHE A 441 -8.15 0.02 -0.10
C PHE A 441 -7.66 -1.43 -0.11
N GLN A 442 -7.10 -1.92 -1.23
CA GLN A 442 -6.50 -3.25 -1.28
C GLN A 442 -5.37 -3.41 -0.26
N GLN A 443 -4.56 -2.36 -0.07
CA GLN A 443 -3.46 -2.38 0.90
C GLN A 443 -3.99 -2.51 2.33
N ALA A 444 -5.07 -1.80 2.67
CA ALA A 444 -5.73 -1.95 3.97
C ALA A 444 -6.26 -3.38 4.20
N ARG A 445 -6.85 -4.02 3.17
CA ARG A 445 -7.31 -5.41 3.24
C ARG A 445 -6.16 -6.40 3.46
N VAL A 446 -5.05 -6.21 2.76
CA VAL A 446 -3.85 -7.04 2.95
C VAL A 446 -3.27 -6.85 4.35
N ARG A 447 -3.34 -5.64 4.91
CA ARG A 447 -2.89 -5.35 6.27
C ARG A 447 -3.72 -6.11 7.32
N ALA A 448 -5.05 -6.19 7.12
CA ALA A 448 -5.90 -7.04 7.97
C ALA A 448 -5.42 -8.49 7.98
N VAL A 449 -5.12 -9.06 6.81
CA VAL A 449 -4.65 -10.46 6.68
C VAL A 449 -3.28 -10.66 7.31
N GLU A 450 -2.34 -9.73 7.12
CA GLU A 450 -1.00 -9.81 7.67
C GLU A 450 -0.99 -9.74 9.20
N THR A 451 -1.85 -8.90 9.78
CA THR A 451 -1.92 -8.72 11.23
C THR A 451 -2.88 -9.68 11.92
N GLY A 452 -3.82 -10.26 11.17
CA GLY A 452 -4.92 -11.06 11.73
C GLY A 452 -5.94 -10.24 12.50
N LEU A 453 -5.96 -8.91 12.31
CA LEU A 453 -6.86 -7.98 12.97
C LEU A 453 -7.90 -7.44 11.98
N PRO A 454 -9.15 -7.21 12.42
CA PRO A 454 -10.10 -6.46 11.62
C PRO A 454 -9.63 -5.01 11.42
N VAL A 455 -10.05 -4.39 10.31
CA VAL A 455 -9.74 -2.99 10.01
C VAL A 455 -11.04 -2.19 9.92
N ILE A 456 -11.14 -1.17 10.77
CA ILE A 456 -12.18 -0.15 10.71
C ILE A 456 -11.63 0.96 9.81
N ARG A 457 -12.12 1.05 8.57
CA ARG A 457 -11.67 2.08 7.63
C ARG A 457 -12.74 3.13 7.42
N ALA A 458 -12.43 4.36 7.81
CA ALA A 458 -13.26 5.54 7.55
C ALA A 458 -12.57 6.45 6.53
N ALA A 459 -13.20 6.63 5.38
CA ALA A 459 -12.71 7.48 4.29
C ALA A 459 -13.67 8.66 4.07
N ASN A 460 -13.13 9.79 3.60
CA ASN A 460 -13.96 10.96 3.25
C ASN A 460 -14.75 10.68 1.96
N THR A 461 -14.08 10.65 0.80
CA THR A 461 -14.67 10.33 -0.51
C THR A 461 -14.21 8.96 -1.03
N GLY A 462 -13.30 8.30 -0.33
CA GLY A 462 -12.78 6.99 -0.67
C GLY A 462 -13.74 5.85 -0.36
N ILE A 463 -13.19 4.66 -0.12
CA ILE A 463 -13.94 3.46 0.22
C ILE A 463 -13.86 3.25 1.73
N SER A 464 -15.00 3.42 2.43
CA SER A 464 -15.14 3.07 3.84
C SER A 464 -15.60 1.63 3.99
N ALA A 465 -15.05 0.92 4.97
CA ALA A 465 -15.45 -0.47 5.19
C ALA A 465 -15.08 -0.97 6.60
N MET A 466 -15.83 -1.96 7.05
CA MET A 466 -15.39 -2.94 8.04
C MET A 466 -14.77 -4.12 7.29
N ILE A 467 -13.50 -4.38 7.54
CA ILE A 467 -12.73 -5.44 6.90
C ILE A 467 -12.43 -6.50 7.96
N ASP A 468 -12.77 -7.74 7.68
CA ASP A 468 -12.48 -8.87 8.56
C ASP A 468 -10.98 -9.24 8.56
N PRO A 469 -10.50 -10.04 9.53
CA PRO A 469 -9.09 -10.45 9.61
C PRO A 469 -8.61 -11.32 8.43
N LEU A 470 -9.50 -11.78 7.57
CA LEU A 470 -9.19 -12.53 6.35
C LEU A 470 -9.22 -11.65 5.09
N GLY A 471 -9.40 -10.33 5.26
CA GLY A 471 -9.45 -9.36 4.17
C GLY A 471 -10.80 -9.30 3.43
N GLY A 472 -11.84 -9.94 3.97
CA GLY A 472 -13.21 -9.83 3.50
C GLY A 472 -13.83 -8.48 3.86
N ILE A 473 -14.81 -8.03 3.09
CA ILE A 473 -15.58 -6.82 3.36
C ILE A 473 -16.91 -7.24 3.98
N GLU A 474 -17.13 -6.89 5.24
CA GLU A 474 -18.39 -7.20 5.93
C GLU A 474 -19.48 -6.17 5.64
N ALA A 475 -19.10 -4.92 5.59
CA ALA A 475 -19.95 -3.80 5.23
C ALA A 475 -19.09 -2.68 4.63
N GLY A 476 -19.60 -1.94 3.68
CA GLY A 476 -18.83 -0.88 3.02
C GLY A 476 -19.71 0.14 2.30
N LEU A 477 -19.12 1.29 2.01
CA LEU A 477 -19.58 2.31 1.10
C LEU A 477 -18.55 2.49 0.00
N ASP A 478 -19.02 2.54 -1.24
CA ASP A 478 -18.16 2.75 -2.41
C ASP A 478 -17.60 4.18 -2.47
N TYR A 479 -16.60 4.35 -3.34
CA TYR A 479 -16.02 5.66 -3.64
C TYR A 479 -17.10 6.68 -4.03
N GLY A 480 -17.01 7.88 -3.47
CA GLY A 480 -17.90 9.00 -3.78
C GLY A 480 -19.30 8.92 -3.17
N GLN A 481 -19.64 7.85 -2.45
CA GLN A 481 -20.91 7.77 -1.73
C GLN A 481 -20.87 8.60 -0.44
N THR A 482 -22.02 9.12 -0.03
CA THR A 482 -22.23 9.76 1.28
C THR A 482 -23.16 8.90 2.11
N GLY A 483 -22.79 8.63 3.37
CA GLY A 483 -23.64 7.82 4.26
C GLY A 483 -22.92 7.32 5.50
N ILE A 484 -23.56 6.35 6.13
CA ILE A 484 -23.07 5.68 7.34
C ILE A 484 -23.05 4.16 7.15
N ILE A 485 -22.14 3.51 7.85
CA ILE A 485 -22.10 2.05 7.98
C ILE A 485 -22.29 1.73 9.46
N ASP A 486 -23.40 1.12 9.82
CA ASP A 486 -23.60 0.56 11.16
C ASP A 486 -23.28 -0.92 11.14
N THR A 487 -22.24 -1.30 11.88
CA THR A 487 -21.74 -2.67 11.94
C THR A 487 -21.29 -3.01 13.35
N THR A 488 -20.77 -4.20 13.51
CA THR A 488 -20.16 -4.65 14.77
C THR A 488 -18.68 -4.88 14.52
N LEU A 489 -17.86 -4.65 15.52
CA LEU A 489 -16.50 -5.16 15.48
C LEU A 489 -16.60 -6.67 15.54
N SER A 490 -16.65 -7.29 14.37
CA SER A 490 -16.82 -8.72 14.19
C SER A 490 -15.47 -9.35 13.88
N GLY A 491 -15.24 -10.48 14.48
CA GLY A 491 -14.00 -11.20 14.33
C GLY A 491 -12.99 -10.79 15.40
N ALA A 492 -12.83 -11.60 16.43
CA ALA A 492 -11.64 -11.53 17.27
C ALA A 492 -10.41 -11.69 16.37
N ALA A 493 -9.29 -11.10 16.80
CA ALA A 493 -8.01 -11.35 16.16
C ALA A 493 -7.81 -12.85 15.91
N ILE A 494 -7.48 -13.20 14.68
CA ILE A 494 -7.11 -14.58 14.34
C ILE A 494 -5.60 -14.75 14.49
N ASP A 495 -5.18 -15.98 14.75
CA ASP A 495 -3.75 -16.28 14.80
C ASP A 495 -3.06 -15.82 13.53
N ALA A 496 -2.17 -14.87 13.68
CA ALA A 496 -1.31 -14.35 12.63
C ALA A 496 0.15 -14.41 13.08
N LEU A 497 1.05 -14.62 12.12
CA LEU A 497 2.47 -14.51 12.43
C LEU A 497 2.76 -13.05 12.81
N ASN A 498 3.55 -12.86 13.86
CA ASN A 498 4.03 -11.54 14.20
C ASN A 498 4.96 -11.00 13.09
N GLY A 499 5.21 -9.68 13.09
CA GLY A 499 6.01 -9.03 12.06
C GLY A 499 7.41 -9.63 11.91
N GLU A 500 8.07 -10.02 13.00
CA GLU A 500 9.40 -10.61 12.99
C GLU A 500 9.41 -12.02 12.36
N ALA A 501 8.40 -12.83 12.63
CA ALA A 501 8.28 -14.15 12.01
C ALA A 501 8.02 -14.02 10.49
N ARG A 502 7.18 -13.06 10.06
CA ARG A 502 6.98 -12.77 8.62
C ARG A 502 8.27 -12.31 7.95
N LYS A 503 9.04 -11.41 8.58
CA LYS A 503 10.36 -10.96 8.09
C LYS A 503 11.32 -12.14 7.98
N THR A 504 11.36 -13.00 8.98
CA THR A 504 12.20 -14.22 8.97
C THR A 504 11.81 -15.12 7.80
N ASN A 505 10.53 -15.37 7.58
CA ASN A 505 10.05 -16.20 6.47
C ASN A 505 10.36 -15.57 5.10
N PHE A 506 10.22 -14.24 4.98
CA PHE A 506 10.65 -13.52 3.77
C PHE A 506 12.15 -13.77 3.47
N TRP A 507 13.02 -13.61 4.48
CA TRP A 507 14.46 -13.82 4.28
C TRP A 507 14.81 -15.27 4.01
N LEU A 508 14.13 -16.23 4.64
CA LEU A 508 14.31 -17.66 4.33
C LEU A 508 13.89 -17.97 2.88
N PHE A 509 12.80 -17.40 2.41
CA PHE A 509 12.34 -17.54 1.03
C PHE A 509 13.33 -16.89 0.05
N PHE A 510 13.81 -15.69 0.38
CA PHE A 510 14.86 -15.00 -0.39
C PHE A 510 16.13 -15.83 -0.50
N ILE A 511 16.68 -16.30 0.62
CA ILE A 511 17.90 -17.12 0.65
C ILE A 511 17.70 -18.41 -0.17
N THR A 512 16.53 -19.03 -0.07
CA THR A 512 16.20 -20.24 -0.84
C THR A 512 16.23 -19.97 -2.34
N MET A 513 15.55 -18.92 -2.81
CA MET A 513 15.53 -18.55 -4.23
C MET A 513 16.91 -18.13 -4.73
N PHE A 514 17.66 -17.39 -3.92
CA PHE A 514 19.02 -16.97 -4.23
C PHE A 514 19.98 -18.19 -4.34
N ALA A 515 19.92 -19.12 -3.39
CA ALA A 515 20.74 -20.35 -3.40
C ALA A 515 20.42 -21.21 -4.62
N VAL A 516 19.16 -21.37 -4.97
CA VAL A 516 18.73 -22.07 -6.18
C VAL A 516 19.31 -21.42 -7.43
N ALA A 517 19.26 -20.10 -7.54
CA ALA A 517 19.83 -19.36 -8.66
C ALA A 517 21.35 -19.58 -8.75
N LEU A 518 22.04 -19.51 -7.62
CA LEU A 518 23.50 -19.70 -7.53
C LEU A 518 23.92 -21.12 -7.93
N ILE A 519 23.24 -22.14 -7.40
CA ILE A 519 23.51 -23.55 -7.74
C ILE A 519 23.25 -23.80 -9.24
N SER A 520 22.16 -23.26 -9.78
CA SER A 520 21.83 -23.40 -11.20
C SER A 520 22.89 -22.79 -12.12
N ARG A 521 23.46 -21.66 -11.72
CA ARG A 521 24.57 -21.03 -12.47
C ARG A 521 25.85 -21.87 -12.45
N HIS A 522 26.27 -22.38 -11.28
CA HIS A 522 27.52 -23.14 -11.13
C HIS A 522 27.40 -24.56 -11.66
N GLY A 523 26.27 -25.24 -11.51
CA GLY A 523 26.03 -26.58 -12.02
C GLY A 523 26.08 -26.69 -13.55
N LEU A 524 25.88 -25.57 -14.27
CA LEU A 524 26.06 -25.48 -15.72
C LEU A 524 27.51 -25.21 -16.13
N ALA A 525 28.32 -24.55 -15.28
CA ALA A 525 29.74 -24.34 -15.52
C ALA A 525 30.54 -25.66 -15.45
N GLY A 526 30.13 -26.58 -14.54
CA GLY A 526 30.77 -27.90 -14.40
C GLY A 526 30.43 -28.92 -15.51
N ARG A 527 29.48 -28.66 -16.39
CA ARG A 527 29.11 -29.51 -17.52
C ARG A 527 29.74 -29.09 -18.87
N LYS A 528 30.51 -28.00 -18.88
CA LYS A 528 31.20 -27.47 -20.07
C LYS A 528 32.69 -27.79 -20.10
N ASN A 529 33.24 -28.55 -19.13
CA ASN A 529 34.62 -29.06 -19.11
C ASN A 529 34.66 -30.55 -19.46
#